data_1d8f889023e7f0b7fe298a572f9299b3
#
_entry.id   1d8f889023e7f0b7fe298a572f9299b3
#
_cell.length_a   1.000
_cell.length_b   1.000
_cell.length_c   1.000
_cell.angle_alpha   90.00
_cell.angle_beta   90.00
_cell.angle_gamma   90.00
#
_symmetry.space_group_name_H-M   'P 1'
#
loop_
_entity.id
_entity.type
_entity.pdbx_description
1 polymer ?
#
loop_
_entity_poly.entity_id
_entity_poly.type
_entity_poly.pdbx_seq_one_letter_code
_entity_poly.pdbx_strand_id
1 'polypeptide(L)'
;MLKAGLCSVTFRAKSPKEIINLAVKAGIHSIEWASDVHVQEGNAALAGEVRKMTEDAGLEVSSYGSYYRLGMKNDIIPYLESAKALGAPEIRVWAGFNPSYYHSFDARQALVREAKEISRKAAEYGITISTECHANTLTDTLESLIRYMFEVNEPNFRTYWQALDHIPDNEQLHVLKTIYTTGKLTNLHVYHFDFFGADCEQKLLSEAYDKWLERLMIFRDDSATRHAMLEFVRDGSEENFMADSETLLKLVNEANAACVK
;
A
#
# COMPACT_ATOMS: atom_id res chain seq x y z
N MET A 1 -0.56 10.53 -12.45
CA MET A 1 0.32 9.59 -13.18
C MET A 1 0.59 8.37 -12.32
N LEU A 2 0.44 7.17 -12.89
CA LEU A 2 0.75 5.91 -12.21
C LEU A 2 2.24 5.56 -12.37
N LYS A 3 2.83 4.97 -11.31
CA LYS A 3 4.17 4.38 -11.32
C LYS A 3 4.10 2.94 -10.84
N ALA A 4 4.83 2.05 -11.50
CA ALA A 4 4.97 0.67 -11.05
C ALA A 4 5.91 0.61 -9.84
N GLY A 5 5.50 -0.09 -8.79
CA GLY A 5 6.25 -0.24 -7.55
C GLY A 5 6.35 -1.69 -7.08
N LEU A 6 7.08 -1.89 -5.99
CA LEU A 6 7.25 -3.16 -5.29
C LEU A 6 7.08 -2.96 -3.79
N CYS A 7 6.27 -3.81 -3.14
CA CYS A 7 6.30 -3.96 -1.69
C CYS A 7 7.47 -4.88 -1.30
N SER A 8 8.44 -4.37 -0.56
CA SER A 8 9.65 -5.12 -0.20
C SER A 8 9.34 -6.41 0.57
N VAL A 9 8.21 -6.47 1.28
CA VAL A 9 7.73 -7.65 2.00
C VAL A 9 7.51 -8.87 1.10
N THR A 10 7.33 -8.70 -0.20
CA THR A 10 7.29 -9.77 -1.19
C THR A 10 8.52 -10.69 -1.10
N PHE A 11 9.67 -10.12 -0.71
CA PHE A 11 10.94 -10.84 -0.60
C PHE A 11 11.54 -10.72 0.81
N ARG A 12 10.84 -11.24 1.81
CA ARG A 12 11.22 -11.12 3.23
C ARG A 12 12.63 -11.64 3.57
N ALA A 13 13.13 -12.64 2.82
CA ALA A 13 14.44 -13.24 3.06
C ALA A 13 15.60 -12.51 2.36
N LYS A 14 15.31 -11.49 1.52
CA LYS A 14 16.35 -10.76 0.79
C LYS A 14 16.76 -9.50 1.54
N SER A 15 18.02 -9.13 1.39
CA SER A 15 18.53 -7.85 1.87
C SER A 15 17.97 -6.67 1.03
N PRO A 16 17.96 -5.44 1.57
CA PRO A 16 17.57 -4.26 0.79
C PRO A 16 18.32 -4.10 -0.53
N LYS A 17 19.62 -4.42 -0.55
CA LYS A 17 20.43 -4.37 -1.76
C LYS A 17 19.97 -5.36 -2.84
N GLU A 18 19.61 -6.58 -2.45
CA GLU A 18 19.10 -7.59 -3.38
C GLU A 18 17.73 -7.17 -3.95
N ILE A 19 16.86 -6.61 -3.10
CA ILE A 19 15.54 -6.09 -3.53
C ILE A 19 15.70 -4.93 -4.52
N ILE A 20 16.61 -3.99 -4.24
CA ILE A 20 16.92 -2.88 -5.15
C ILE A 20 17.41 -3.41 -6.51
N ASN A 21 18.35 -4.37 -6.50
CA ASN A 21 18.86 -4.95 -7.74
C ASN A 21 17.76 -5.65 -8.56
N LEU A 22 16.84 -6.34 -7.90
CA LEU A 22 15.69 -6.97 -8.55
C LEU A 22 14.74 -5.91 -9.14
N ALA A 23 14.42 -4.86 -8.40
CA ALA A 23 13.55 -3.78 -8.84
C ALA A 23 14.13 -3.05 -10.07
N VAL A 24 15.43 -2.73 -10.03
CA VAL A 24 16.14 -2.13 -11.18
C VAL A 24 16.11 -3.05 -12.40
N LYS A 25 16.45 -4.34 -12.22
CA LYS A 25 16.41 -5.33 -13.30
C LYS A 25 15.02 -5.49 -13.93
N ALA A 26 13.99 -5.39 -13.10
CA ALA A 26 12.59 -5.48 -13.53
C ALA A 26 12.03 -4.17 -14.13
N GLY A 27 12.76 -3.06 -14.07
CA GLY A 27 12.28 -1.74 -14.52
C GLY A 27 11.22 -1.12 -13.60
N ILE A 28 11.11 -1.58 -12.36
CA ILE A 28 10.20 -1.01 -11.35
C ILE A 28 10.73 0.38 -10.93
N HIS A 29 9.82 1.31 -10.62
CA HIS A 29 10.16 2.70 -10.34
C HIS A 29 10.31 3.04 -8.86
N SER A 30 9.67 2.27 -7.98
CA SER A 30 9.61 2.61 -6.55
C SER A 30 9.48 1.39 -5.65
N ILE A 31 9.83 1.58 -4.37
CA ILE A 31 9.73 0.53 -3.35
C ILE A 31 8.98 1.07 -2.13
N GLU A 32 7.99 0.31 -1.64
CA GLU A 32 7.48 0.39 -0.28
C GLU A 32 8.36 -0.47 0.62
N TRP A 33 9.02 0.14 1.60
CA TRP A 33 9.90 -0.57 2.52
C TRP A 33 9.16 -1.05 3.76
N ALA A 34 9.27 -2.34 4.06
CA ALA A 34 8.62 -2.97 5.21
C ALA A 34 9.43 -2.77 6.51
N SER A 35 8.75 -2.37 7.59
CA SER A 35 9.39 -2.11 8.89
C SER A 35 9.78 -3.38 9.64
N ASP A 36 9.06 -4.45 9.46
CA ASP A 36 9.24 -5.68 10.24
C ASP A 36 10.43 -6.55 9.81
N VAL A 37 10.99 -6.27 8.63
CA VAL A 37 12.12 -7.07 8.08
C VAL A 37 13.26 -6.23 7.49
N HIS A 38 12.99 -5.12 6.80
CA HIS A 38 14.01 -4.43 6.00
C HIS A 38 14.47 -3.11 6.60
N VAL A 39 13.55 -2.35 7.20
CA VAL A 39 13.84 -1.03 7.78
C VAL A 39 13.12 -0.92 9.12
N GLN A 40 13.68 -1.51 10.18
CA GLN A 40 13.05 -1.55 11.49
C GLN A 40 12.79 -0.13 12.04
N GLU A 41 11.63 0.03 12.68
CA GLU A 41 11.28 1.27 13.36
C GLU A 41 12.30 1.64 14.44
N GLY A 42 12.58 2.93 14.59
CA GLY A 42 13.58 3.45 15.53
C GLY A 42 15.02 3.32 15.03
N ASN A 43 15.28 2.71 13.87
CA ASN A 43 16.61 2.62 13.29
C ASN A 43 16.80 3.63 12.14
N ALA A 44 16.87 4.91 12.50
CA ALA A 44 17.03 5.99 11.52
C ALA A 44 18.34 5.90 10.71
N ALA A 45 19.41 5.30 11.26
CA ALA A 45 20.66 5.11 10.54
C ALA A 45 20.47 4.13 9.37
N LEU A 46 19.90 2.95 9.64
CA LEU A 46 19.58 1.96 8.61
C LEU A 46 18.60 2.55 7.56
N ALA A 47 17.58 3.27 8.03
CA ALA A 47 16.62 3.91 7.13
C ALA A 47 17.30 4.89 6.16
N GLY A 48 18.24 5.71 6.65
CA GLY A 48 19.03 6.61 5.81
C GLY A 48 19.95 5.89 4.81
N GLU A 49 20.55 4.77 5.23
CA GLU A 49 21.35 3.92 4.34
C GLU A 49 20.50 3.30 3.22
N VAL A 50 19.32 2.76 3.57
CA VAL A 50 18.40 2.16 2.59
C VAL A 50 17.86 3.23 1.64
N ARG A 51 17.51 4.42 2.14
CA ARG A 51 17.16 5.57 1.30
C ARG A 51 18.24 5.84 0.27
N LYS A 52 19.48 6.04 0.73
CA LYS A 52 20.58 6.35 -0.17
C LYS A 52 20.79 5.28 -1.24
N MET A 53 20.76 3.99 -0.86
CA MET A 53 20.88 2.89 -1.82
C MET A 53 19.74 2.89 -2.84
N THR A 54 18.52 3.20 -2.41
CA THR A 54 17.33 3.25 -3.28
C THR A 54 17.46 4.40 -4.29
N GLU A 55 17.79 5.60 -3.82
CA GLU A 55 17.95 6.80 -4.65
C GLU A 55 19.17 6.70 -5.60
N ASP A 56 20.29 6.17 -5.14
CA ASP A 56 21.50 5.95 -5.96
C ASP A 56 21.22 4.96 -7.11
N ALA A 57 20.28 4.04 -6.94
CA ALA A 57 19.84 3.11 -7.97
C ALA A 57 18.79 3.71 -8.94
N GLY A 58 18.39 4.97 -8.75
CA GLY A 58 17.38 5.65 -9.55
C GLY A 58 15.95 5.27 -9.21
N LEU A 59 15.72 4.67 -8.04
CA LEU A 59 14.40 4.28 -7.54
C LEU A 59 13.88 5.31 -6.55
N GLU A 60 12.55 5.37 -6.39
CA GLU A 60 11.87 6.18 -5.39
C GLU A 60 11.46 5.34 -4.17
N VAL A 61 11.49 5.94 -2.99
CA VAL A 61 10.79 5.41 -1.83
C VAL A 61 9.33 5.85 -1.92
N SER A 62 8.41 4.93 -2.24
CA SER A 62 6.98 5.24 -2.35
C SER A 62 6.33 5.45 -0.99
N SER A 63 6.71 4.64 -0.02
CA SER A 63 6.08 4.61 1.30
C SER A 63 6.86 3.75 2.29
N TYR A 64 6.43 3.80 3.54
CA TYR A 64 6.92 2.94 4.61
C TYR A 64 5.78 2.03 5.11
N GLY A 65 5.85 0.75 4.81
CA GLY A 65 4.94 -0.29 5.29
C GLY A 65 5.23 -0.59 6.75
N SER A 66 4.63 0.17 7.65
CA SER A 66 5.11 0.29 9.04
C SER A 66 4.73 -0.86 9.96
N TYR A 67 3.81 -1.73 9.58
CA TYR A 67 3.22 -2.73 10.48
C TYR A 67 2.65 -2.15 11.80
N TYR A 68 2.62 -0.81 11.93
CA TYR A 68 1.92 -0.15 13.01
C TYR A 68 0.43 -0.46 12.95
N ARG A 69 -0.10 -0.95 14.03
CA ARG A 69 -1.50 -1.34 14.11
C ARG A 69 -2.18 -0.55 15.22
N LEU A 70 -3.21 0.21 14.85
CA LEU A 70 -3.99 0.97 15.82
C LEU A 70 -4.61 0.03 16.86
N GLY A 71 -4.65 0.47 18.10
CA GLY A 71 -5.07 -0.35 19.22
C GLY A 71 -3.93 -1.10 19.94
N MET A 72 -2.73 -1.14 19.38
CA MET A 72 -1.54 -1.70 20.08
C MET A 72 -1.04 -0.82 21.21
N LYS A 73 -1.41 0.45 21.23
CA LYS A 73 -0.90 1.47 22.17
C LYS A 73 0.62 1.68 22.11
N ASN A 74 1.21 1.40 20.95
CA ASN A 74 2.62 1.68 20.68
C ASN A 74 2.81 3.18 20.40
N ASP A 75 4.02 3.66 20.63
CA ASP A 75 4.39 5.00 20.20
C ASP A 75 4.64 5.02 18.69
N ILE A 76 4.04 5.97 17.99
CA ILE A 76 4.24 6.17 16.55
C ILE A 76 5.57 6.85 16.22
N ILE A 77 6.19 7.55 17.18
CA ILE A 77 7.38 8.38 16.95
C ILE A 77 8.54 7.59 16.33
N PRO A 78 8.92 6.39 16.82
CA PRO A 78 9.99 5.61 16.19
C PRO A 78 9.73 5.29 14.70
N TYR A 79 8.46 5.06 14.34
CA TYR A 79 8.07 4.83 12.93
C TYR A 79 8.19 6.11 12.09
N LEU A 80 7.79 7.26 12.65
CA LEU A 80 7.89 8.56 11.96
C LEU A 80 9.35 8.97 11.75
N GLU A 81 10.22 8.74 12.73
CA GLU A 81 11.66 9.01 12.62
C GLU A 81 12.31 8.14 11.53
N SER A 82 11.97 6.83 11.50
CA SER A 82 12.46 5.93 10.46
C SER A 82 11.92 6.32 9.08
N ALA A 83 10.63 6.62 8.95
CA ALA A 83 10.04 7.05 7.69
C ALA A 83 10.67 8.36 7.17
N LYS A 84 10.93 9.32 8.06
CA LYS A 84 11.60 10.58 7.71
C LYS A 84 13.03 10.34 7.23
N ALA A 85 13.80 9.52 7.95
CA ALA A 85 15.17 9.18 7.54
C ALA A 85 15.18 8.41 6.21
N LEU A 86 14.22 7.51 6.00
CA LEU A 86 14.01 6.76 4.77
C LEU A 86 13.59 7.67 3.58
N GLY A 87 13.09 8.87 3.86
CA GLY A 87 12.52 9.75 2.84
C GLY A 87 11.12 9.34 2.36
N ALA A 88 10.44 8.48 3.12
CA ALA A 88 9.09 8.04 2.79
C ALA A 88 8.07 9.18 3.03
N PRO A 89 7.28 9.55 2.02
CA PRO A 89 6.26 10.60 2.16
C PRO A 89 5.04 10.12 2.93
N GLU A 90 4.91 8.82 3.13
CA GLU A 90 3.72 8.15 3.62
C GLU A 90 4.07 6.93 4.46
N ILE A 91 3.30 6.72 5.54
CA ILE A 91 3.33 5.51 6.37
C ILE A 91 2.01 4.76 6.21
N ARG A 92 2.10 3.48 5.85
CA ARG A 92 0.95 2.58 5.85
C ARG A 92 0.75 1.98 7.24
N VAL A 93 -0.50 2.01 7.72
CA VAL A 93 -0.92 1.47 9.02
C VAL A 93 -2.14 0.56 8.89
N TRP A 94 -2.40 -0.27 9.89
CA TRP A 94 -3.60 -1.08 9.97
C TRP A 94 -4.59 -0.59 11.03
N ALA A 95 -5.87 -0.58 10.68
CA ALA A 95 -6.95 -0.08 11.52
C ALA A 95 -7.50 -1.15 12.49
N GLY A 96 -6.68 -1.56 13.46
CA GLY A 96 -7.08 -2.53 14.49
C GLY A 96 -6.81 -3.99 14.12
N PHE A 97 -7.40 -4.92 14.91
CA PHE A 97 -7.11 -6.36 14.87
C PHE A 97 -8.33 -7.21 14.54
N ASN A 98 -9.51 -6.61 14.46
CA ASN A 98 -10.77 -7.31 14.31
C ASN A 98 -11.56 -6.73 13.15
N PRO A 99 -12.40 -7.53 12.49
CA PRO A 99 -13.34 -7.06 11.49
C PRO A 99 -14.26 -5.96 12.03
N SER A 100 -14.72 -5.08 11.15
CA SER A 100 -15.52 -3.91 11.51
C SER A 100 -16.76 -4.24 12.34
N TYR A 101 -17.41 -5.37 12.08
CA TYR A 101 -18.61 -5.79 12.78
C TYR A 101 -18.38 -6.26 14.24
N TYR A 102 -17.12 -6.54 14.64
CA TYR A 102 -16.78 -6.86 16.03
C TYR A 102 -16.61 -5.64 16.94
N HIS A 103 -16.51 -4.44 16.34
CA HIS A 103 -16.27 -3.25 17.13
C HIS A 103 -17.56 -2.68 17.73
N SER A 104 -17.62 -2.55 19.05
CA SER A 104 -18.58 -1.66 19.69
C SER A 104 -18.34 -0.20 19.25
N PHE A 105 -19.32 0.66 19.47
CA PHE A 105 -19.17 2.10 19.20
C PHE A 105 -17.92 2.67 19.90
N ASP A 106 -17.74 2.37 21.19
CA ASP A 106 -16.61 2.90 21.99
C ASP A 106 -15.25 2.37 21.51
N ALA A 107 -15.17 1.09 21.13
CA ALA A 107 -13.96 0.49 20.56
C ALA A 107 -13.60 1.15 19.22
N ARG A 108 -14.59 1.35 18.35
CA ARG A 108 -14.40 2.07 17.10
C ARG A 108 -13.92 3.49 17.32
N GLN A 109 -14.57 4.24 18.24
CA GLN A 109 -14.18 5.61 18.58
C GLN A 109 -12.78 5.70 19.21
N ALA A 110 -12.31 4.67 19.89
CA ALA A 110 -10.93 4.61 20.37
C ALA A 110 -9.93 4.58 19.21
N LEU A 111 -10.15 3.74 18.19
CA LEU A 111 -9.32 3.70 16.97
C LEU A 111 -9.37 5.02 16.19
N VAL A 112 -10.53 5.66 16.11
CA VAL A 112 -10.67 6.98 15.48
C VAL A 112 -9.84 8.04 16.20
N ARG A 113 -9.89 8.08 17.55
CA ARG A 113 -9.06 9.03 18.32
C ARG A 113 -7.57 8.80 18.13
N GLU A 114 -7.13 7.54 18.17
CA GLU A 114 -5.73 7.19 17.93
C GLU A 114 -5.29 7.58 16.53
N ALA A 115 -6.11 7.30 15.51
CA ALA A 115 -5.82 7.70 14.13
C ALA A 115 -5.66 9.22 13.97
N LYS A 116 -6.52 10.02 14.63
CA LYS A 116 -6.37 11.48 14.69
C LYS A 116 -5.06 11.89 15.34
N GLU A 117 -4.72 11.28 16.47
CA GLU A 117 -3.50 11.60 17.21
C GLU A 117 -2.25 11.31 16.38
N ILE A 118 -2.14 10.09 15.81
CA ILE A 118 -0.97 9.74 14.98
C ILE A 118 -0.89 10.58 13.71
N SER A 119 -2.03 10.95 13.12
CA SER A 119 -2.05 11.82 11.93
C SER A 119 -1.51 13.22 12.24
N ARG A 120 -1.89 13.79 13.40
CA ARG A 120 -1.37 15.10 13.83
C ARG A 120 0.12 15.06 14.09
N LYS A 121 0.61 14.01 14.79
CA LYS A 121 2.05 13.80 14.97
C LYS A 121 2.78 13.64 13.63
N ALA A 122 2.22 12.86 12.70
CA ALA A 122 2.81 12.67 11.38
C ALA A 122 2.87 13.98 10.56
N ALA A 123 1.88 14.87 10.72
CA ALA A 123 1.89 16.18 10.07
C ALA A 123 3.10 17.03 10.45
N GLU A 124 3.60 16.93 11.69
CA GLU A 124 4.80 17.63 12.16
C GLU A 124 6.08 17.15 11.43
N TYR A 125 6.04 15.91 10.92
CA TYR A 125 7.12 15.33 10.11
C TYR A 125 6.91 15.54 8.60
N GLY A 126 5.77 16.11 8.19
CA GLY A 126 5.37 16.23 6.78
C GLY A 126 4.96 14.91 6.15
N ILE A 127 4.51 13.94 6.97
CA ILE A 127 4.20 12.57 6.56
C ILE A 127 2.68 12.34 6.52
N THR A 128 2.22 11.62 5.51
CA THR A 128 0.86 11.11 5.38
C THR A 128 0.72 9.79 6.15
N ILE A 129 -0.41 9.60 6.83
CA ILE A 129 -0.82 8.30 7.38
C ILE A 129 -1.88 7.71 6.45
N SER A 130 -1.62 6.52 5.93
CA SER A 130 -2.60 5.78 5.13
C SER A 130 -3.00 4.47 5.78
N THR A 131 -4.29 4.30 5.98
CA THR A 131 -4.82 3.01 6.42
C THR A 131 -4.97 2.08 5.23
N GLU A 132 -4.61 0.82 5.39
CA GLU A 132 -4.78 -0.18 4.35
C GLU A 132 -6.21 -0.73 4.37
N CYS A 133 -6.83 -0.91 3.19
CA CYS A 133 -8.01 -1.79 3.07
C CYS A 133 -7.56 -3.21 3.37
N HIS A 134 -8.00 -3.80 4.48
CA HIS A 134 -7.51 -5.11 4.89
C HIS A 134 -8.57 -5.91 5.64
N ALA A 135 -8.69 -7.20 5.32
CA ALA A 135 -9.52 -8.14 6.07
C ALA A 135 -9.11 -8.15 7.56
N ASN A 136 -10.04 -8.44 8.43
CA ASN A 136 -9.83 -8.47 9.88
C ASN A 136 -9.33 -7.14 10.48
N THR A 137 -9.74 -6.03 9.90
CA THR A 137 -9.50 -4.68 10.43
C THR A 137 -10.78 -3.85 10.34
N LEU A 138 -10.74 -2.61 10.83
CA LEU A 138 -11.87 -1.68 10.72
C LEU A 138 -12.15 -1.23 9.27
N THR A 139 -11.23 -1.53 8.35
CA THR A 139 -11.29 -1.16 6.92
C THR A 139 -11.62 -2.35 6.01
N ASP A 140 -12.22 -3.40 6.54
CA ASP A 140 -12.55 -4.65 5.84
C ASP A 140 -13.77 -4.54 4.90
N THR A 141 -14.61 -3.52 5.07
CA THR A 141 -15.75 -3.24 4.19
C THR A 141 -15.72 -1.80 3.68
N LEU A 142 -16.29 -1.57 2.50
CA LEU A 142 -16.38 -0.23 1.92
C LEU A 142 -17.10 0.75 2.86
N GLU A 143 -18.24 0.35 3.42
CA GLU A 143 -19.01 1.19 4.33
C GLU A 143 -18.19 1.58 5.57
N SER A 144 -17.56 0.61 6.21
CA SER A 144 -16.75 0.83 7.41
C SER A 144 -15.53 1.71 7.13
N LEU A 145 -14.85 1.48 6.00
CA LEU A 145 -13.71 2.31 5.55
C LEU A 145 -14.14 3.76 5.33
N ILE A 146 -15.16 3.99 4.50
CA ILE A 146 -15.63 5.35 4.20
C ILE A 146 -16.04 6.08 5.48
N ARG A 147 -16.82 5.42 6.33
CA ARG A 147 -17.20 5.97 7.62
C ARG A 147 -15.98 6.31 8.48
N TYR A 148 -14.96 5.40 8.53
CA TYR A 148 -13.74 5.62 9.30
C TYR A 148 -12.94 6.82 8.80
N MET A 149 -12.79 6.96 7.49
CA MET A 149 -12.11 8.10 6.86
C MET A 149 -12.78 9.43 7.23
N PHE A 150 -14.14 9.48 7.22
CA PHE A 150 -14.89 10.68 7.62
C PHE A 150 -14.84 10.95 9.13
N GLU A 151 -14.87 9.90 9.96
CA GLU A 151 -14.75 10.05 11.42
C GLU A 151 -13.38 10.56 11.84
N VAL A 152 -12.30 10.11 11.20
CA VAL A 152 -10.93 10.59 11.44
C VAL A 152 -10.77 12.02 10.93
N ASN A 153 -11.18 12.32 9.72
CA ASN A 153 -11.23 13.65 9.12
C ASN A 153 -9.96 14.53 9.33
N GLU A 154 -8.77 13.91 9.32
CA GLU A 154 -7.51 14.65 9.32
C GLU A 154 -7.03 14.86 7.86
N PRO A 155 -6.44 16.01 7.51
CA PRO A 155 -6.04 16.32 6.14
C PRO A 155 -5.02 15.34 5.56
N ASN A 156 -4.13 14.82 6.39
CA ASN A 156 -3.08 13.86 6.03
C ASN A 156 -3.45 12.41 6.40
N PHE A 157 -4.74 12.11 6.66
CA PHE A 157 -5.21 10.73 6.82
C PHE A 157 -5.84 10.25 5.52
N ARG A 158 -5.28 9.19 4.96
CA ARG A 158 -5.55 8.63 3.63
C ARG A 158 -5.79 7.13 3.69
N THR A 159 -5.91 6.49 2.54
CA THR A 159 -6.08 5.03 2.45
C THR A 159 -5.34 4.45 1.25
N TYR A 160 -4.87 3.21 1.40
CA TYR A 160 -4.49 2.30 0.32
C TYR A 160 -5.67 1.46 -0.10
N TRP A 161 -5.64 1.00 -1.34
CA TRP A 161 -6.56 -0.03 -1.79
C TRP A 161 -5.81 -1.27 -2.24
N GLN A 162 -6.40 -2.41 -1.92
CA GLN A 162 -6.08 -3.73 -2.47
C GLN A 162 -7.37 -4.53 -2.63
N ALA A 163 -7.35 -5.54 -3.50
CA ALA A 163 -8.47 -6.45 -3.63
C ALA A 163 -8.65 -7.27 -2.34
N LEU A 164 -9.85 -7.32 -1.80
CA LEU A 164 -10.16 -8.08 -0.59
C LEU A 164 -10.79 -9.42 -0.96
N ASP A 165 -10.29 -10.49 -0.38
CA ASP A 165 -10.69 -11.88 -0.63
C ASP A 165 -12.18 -12.18 -0.40
N HIS A 166 -12.78 -11.49 0.57
CA HIS A 166 -14.20 -11.64 0.92
C HIS A 166 -15.16 -10.73 0.13
N ILE A 167 -14.62 -9.87 -0.75
CA ILE A 167 -15.43 -9.05 -1.66
C ILE A 167 -15.42 -9.72 -3.04
N PRO A 168 -16.59 -9.98 -3.64
CA PRO A 168 -16.68 -10.56 -4.97
C PRO A 168 -15.91 -9.74 -6.02
N ASP A 169 -15.24 -10.40 -6.94
CA ASP A 169 -14.35 -9.76 -7.91
C ASP A 169 -15.08 -8.71 -8.79
N ASN A 170 -16.35 -8.95 -9.13
CA ASN A 170 -17.19 -7.99 -9.85
C ASN A 170 -17.53 -6.73 -9.04
N GLU A 171 -17.36 -6.74 -7.71
CA GLU A 171 -17.60 -5.59 -6.84
C GLU A 171 -16.31 -4.81 -6.57
N GLN A 172 -15.13 -5.42 -6.73
CA GLN A 172 -13.83 -4.79 -6.44
C GLN A 172 -13.64 -3.45 -7.18
N LEU A 173 -14.05 -3.40 -8.44
CA LEU A 173 -13.96 -2.17 -9.24
C LEU A 173 -14.86 -1.06 -8.68
N HIS A 174 -16.08 -1.40 -8.23
CA HIS A 174 -17.00 -0.46 -7.59
C HIS A 174 -16.40 0.08 -6.29
N VAL A 175 -15.82 -0.79 -5.47
CA VAL A 175 -15.14 -0.43 -4.22
C VAL A 175 -14.02 0.57 -4.51
N LEU A 176 -13.12 0.25 -5.46
CA LEU A 176 -12.01 1.12 -5.84
C LEU A 176 -12.50 2.48 -6.37
N LYS A 177 -13.47 2.50 -7.28
CA LYS A 177 -14.07 3.73 -7.82
C LYS A 177 -14.66 4.61 -6.71
N THR A 178 -15.38 4.00 -5.77
CA THR A 178 -15.98 4.74 -4.65
C THR A 178 -14.91 5.35 -3.75
N ILE A 179 -13.87 4.59 -3.39
CA ILE A 179 -12.76 5.10 -2.59
C ILE A 179 -12.05 6.23 -3.34
N TYR A 180 -11.79 6.08 -4.63
CA TYR A 180 -11.14 7.11 -5.45
C TYR A 180 -11.91 8.44 -5.42
N THR A 181 -13.26 8.42 -5.51
CA THR A 181 -14.08 9.64 -5.48
C THR A 181 -14.00 10.40 -4.15
N THR A 182 -13.54 9.78 -3.08
CA THR A 182 -13.31 10.48 -1.79
C THR A 182 -12.13 11.44 -1.83
N GLY A 183 -11.25 11.33 -2.83
CA GLY A 183 -9.97 12.05 -2.88
C GLY A 183 -8.95 11.62 -1.82
N LYS A 184 -9.22 10.53 -1.12
CA LYS A 184 -8.38 10.04 0.00
C LYS A 184 -7.49 8.84 -0.38
N LEU A 185 -7.68 8.24 -1.56
CA LEU A 185 -6.85 7.13 -2.04
C LEU A 185 -5.43 7.63 -2.37
N THR A 186 -4.40 6.91 -1.92
CA THR A 186 -3.00 7.20 -2.25
C THR A 186 -2.41 6.17 -3.19
N ASN A 187 -2.23 4.94 -2.76
CA ASN A 187 -1.54 3.89 -3.50
C ASN A 187 -2.37 2.60 -3.58
N LEU A 188 -1.88 1.65 -4.36
CA LEU A 188 -2.52 0.34 -4.56
C LEU A 188 -1.50 -0.77 -4.36
N HIS A 189 -1.92 -1.86 -3.70
CA HIS A 189 -1.23 -3.13 -3.77
C HIS A 189 -1.81 -3.97 -4.91
N VAL A 190 -0.94 -4.55 -5.71
CA VAL A 190 -1.27 -5.24 -6.95
C VAL A 190 -0.82 -6.68 -6.86
N TYR A 191 -1.77 -7.60 -7.02
CA TYR A 191 -1.54 -9.05 -7.03
C TYR A 191 -2.72 -9.76 -7.68
N HIS A 192 -2.59 -11.05 -7.92
CA HIS A 192 -3.70 -11.87 -8.37
C HIS A 192 -3.79 -13.16 -7.58
N PHE A 193 -4.97 -13.40 -7.01
CA PHE A 193 -5.36 -14.64 -6.37
C PHE A 193 -6.69 -15.12 -6.92
N ASP A 194 -6.80 -16.43 -7.18
CA ASP A 194 -8.07 -17.10 -7.34
C ASP A 194 -8.51 -17.67 -6.00
N PHE A 195 -9.74 -17.36 -5.60
CA PHE A 195 -10.32 -17.82 -4.35
C PHE A 195 -11.32 -18.94 -4.61
N PHE A 196 -11.13 -20.09 -3.96
CA PHE A 196 -11.96 -21.29 -4.05
C PHE A 196 -12.53 -21.63 -2.67
N GLY A 197 -13.55 -20.91 -2.23
CA GLY A 197 -14.07 -21.05 -0.87
C GLY A 197 -13.05 -20.62 0.18
N ALA A 198 -12.57 -21.56 0.99
CA ALA A 198 -11.52 -21.29 2.00
C ALA A 198 -10.09 -21.36 1.45
N ASP A 199 -9.92 -21.88 0.25
CA ASP A 199 -8.62 -21.99 -0.41
C ASP A 199 -8.35 -20.79 -1.31
N CYS A 200 -7.10 -20.42 -1.42
CA CYS A 200 -6.66 -19.42 -2.38
C CYS A 200 -5.41 -19.89 -3.12
N GLU A 201 -5.35 -19.61 -4.40
CA GLU A 201 -4.20 -19.91 -5.23
C GLU A 201 -3.63 -18.62 -5.81
N GLN A 202 -2.37 -18.37 -5.55
CA GLN A 202 -1.67 -17.23 -6.12
C GLN A 202 -1.36 -17.47 -7.60
N LYS A 203 -1.75 -16.54 -8.44
CA LYS A 203 -1.62 -16.59 -9.90
C LYS A 203 -0.65 -15.54 -10.41
N LEU A 204 -0.27 -15.65 -11.68
CA LEU A 204 0.45 -14.57 -12.36
C LEU A 204 -0.48 -13.37 -12.59
N LEU A 205 0.05 -12.18 -12.49
CA LEU A 205 -0.70 -10.95 -12.73
C LEU A 205 -1.28 -10.90 -14.15
N SER A 206 -0.59 -11.49 -15.13
CA SER A 206 -1.04 -11.59 -16.53
C SER A 206 -2.36 -12.32 -16.70
N GLU A 207 -2.73 -13.24 -15.79
CA GLU A 207 -4.00 -13.96 -15.82
C GLU A 207 -5.20 -13.06 -15.47
N ALA A 208 -4.94 -11.91 -14.82
CA ALA A 208 -5.94 -10.88 -14.48
C ALA A 208 -5.72 -9.56 -15.24
N TYR A 209 -5.05 -9.59 -16.41
CA TYR A 209 -4.63 -8.39 -17.14
C TYR A 209 -5.79 -7.41 -17.38
N ASP A 210 -6.87 -7.86 -17.98
CA ASP A 210 -8.01 -7.01 -18.35
C ASP A 210 -8.67 -6.40 -17.10
N LYS A 211 -8.77 -7.16 -16.01
CA LYS A 211 -9.32 -6.68 -14.74
C LYS A 211 -8.46 -5.58 -14.13
N TRP A 212 -7.14 -5.76 -14.16
CA TRP A 212 -6.21 -4.76 -13.64
C TRP A 212 -6.14 -3.53 -14.54
N LEU A 213 -6.21 -3.70 -15.86
CA LEU A 213 -6.29 -2.56 -16.77
C LEU A 213 -7.52 -1.71 -16.48
N GLU A 214 -8.70 -2.32 -16.33
CA GLU A 214 -9.94 -1.60 -15.98
C GLU A 214 -9.80 -0.84 -14.64
N ARG A 215 -9.16 -1.44 -13.64
CA ARG A 215 -8.88 -0.81 -12.34
C ARG A 215 -7.93 0.39 -12.49
N LEU A 216 -6.83 0.23 -13.22
CA LEU A 216 -5.83 1.29 -13.38
C LEU A 216 -6.32 2.43 -14.29
N MET A 217 -7.24 2.16 -15.22
CA MET A 217 -7.87 3.18 -16.07
C MET A 217 -8.69 4.22 -15.29
N ILE A 218 -9.03 3.96 -14.02
CA ILE A 218 -9.65 4.96 -13.13
C ILE A 218 -8.73 6.18 -12.94
N PHE A 219 -7.42 5.98 -13.00
CA PHE A 219 -6.39 7.00 -12.71
C PHE A 219 -5.87 7.71 -13.95
N ARG A 220 -6.40 7.42 -15.14
CA ARG A 220 -5.90 7.97 -16.42
C ARG A 220 -5.83 9.51 -16.45
N ASP A 221 -6.80 10.17 -15.80
CA ASP A 221 -6.90 11.63 -15.75
C ASP A 221 -6.44 12.22 -14.40
N ASP A 222 -5.81 11.40 -13.56
CA ASP A 222 -5.36 11.84 -12.23
C ASP A 222 -4.08 12.68 -12.34
N SER A 223 -4.11 13.87 -11.78
CA SER A 223 -2.92 14.74 -11.69
C SER A 223 -1.93 14.32 -10.60
N ALA A 224 -2.37 13.51 -9.63
CA ALA A 224 -1.52 13.02 -8.57
C ALA A 224 -0.64 11.86 -9.05
N THR A 225 0.57 11.74 -8.50
CA THR A 225 1.37 10.53 -8.63
C THR A 225 0.86 9.49 -7.65
N ARG A 226 0.65 8.26 -8.16
CA ARG A 226 0.26 7.10 -7.36
C ARG A 226 1.13 5.92 -7.72
N HIS A 227 1.36 5.05 -6.74
CA HIS A 227 2.13 3.84 -6.94
C HIS A 227 1.20 2.62 -6.94
N ALA A 228 1.29 1.83 -8.03
CA ALA A 228 0.72 0.50 -8.12
C ALA A 228 1.86 -0.49 -7.80
N MET A 229 1.81 -1.11 -6.62
CA MET A 229 2.95 -1.84 -6.06
C MET A 229 2.67 -3.33 -6.03
N LEU A 230 3.52 -4.12 -6.70
CA LEU A 230 3.45 -5.58 -6.60
C LEU A 230 3.66 -6.04 -5.16
N GLU A 231 2.72 -6.85 -4.69
CA GLU A 231 2.77 -7.58 -3.43
C GLU A 231 2.35 -9.03 -3.72
N PHE A 232 2.89 -10.01 -2.99
CA PHE A 232 2.51 -11.43 -3.16
C PHE A 232 2.72 -11.98 -4.59
N VAL A 233 3.94 -12.07 -5.02
CA VAL A 233 4.30 -12.75 -6.27
C VAL A 233 4.21 -14.27 -6.11
N ARG A 234 3.66 -14.98 -7.10
CA ARG A 234 3.50 -16.44 -7.08
C ARG A 234 4.80 -17.15 -6.73
N ASP A 235 4.74 -18.07 -5.76
CA ASP A 235 5.86 -18.85 -5.21
C ASP A 235 6.98 -17.99 -4.60
N GLY A 236 6.81 -16.67 -4.48
CA GLY A 236 7.87 -15.76 -4.03
C GLY A 236 9.12 -15.79 -4.92
N SER A 237 9.00 -16.25 -6.17
CA SER A 237 10.13 -16.47 -7.06
C SER A 237 10.52 -15.21 -7.84
N GLU A 238 11.81 -15.07 -8.12
CA GLU A 238 12.33 -13.97 -8.95
C GLU A 238 11.82 -14.06 -10.40
N GLU A 239 11.62 -15.28 -10.93
CA GLU A 239 11.11 -15.50 -12.28
C GLU A 239 9.68 -14.96 -12.42
N ASN A 240 8.79 -15.32 -11.48
CA ASN A 240 7.42 -14.83 -11.47
C ASN A 240 7.36 -13.31 -11.19
N PHE A 241 8.26 -12.79 -10.36
CA PHE A 241 8.38 -11.35 -10.16
C PHE A 241 8.74 -10.61 -11.46
N MET A 242 9.67 -11.13 -12.26
CA MET A 242 10.01 -10.51 -13.55
C MET A 242 8.81 -10.51 -14.49
N ALA A 243 8.06 -11.61 -14.58
CA ALA A 243 6.86 -11.73 -15.41
C ALA A 243 5.73 -10.77 -14.94
N ASP A 244 5.49 -10.70 -13.64
CA ASP A 244 4.48 -9.80 -13.06
C ASP A 244 4.89 -8.32 -13.19
N SER A 245 6.19 -8.01 -13.08
CA SER A 245 6.72 -6.67 -13.32
C SER A 245 6.53 -6.21 -14.76
N GLU A 246 6.82 -7.07 -15.74
CA GLU A 246 6.57 -6.79 -17.17
C GLU A 246 5.08 -6.49 -17.40
N THR A 247 4.20 -7.32 -16.81
CA THR A 247 2.75 -7.14 -16.87
C THR A 247 2.31 -5.82 -16.25
N LEU A 248 2.80 -5.50 -15.04
CA LEU A 248 2.46 -4.26 -14.34
C LEU A 248 2.93 -3.03 -15.11
N LEU A 249 4.16 -3.06 -15.64
CA LEU A 249 4.69 -1.95 -16.45
C LEU A 249 3.83 -1.69 -17.69
N LYS A 250 3.39 -2.76 -18.37
CA LYS A 250 2.48 -2.63 -19.51
C LYS A 250 1.15 -2.01 -19.10
N LEU A 251 0.53 -2.50 -18.04
CA LEU A 251 -0.73 -1.97 -17.48
C LEU A 251 -0.62 -0.48 -17.12
N VAL A 252 0.44 -0.10 -16.42
CA VAL A 252 0.70 1.30 -16.00
C VAL A 252 0.91 2.19 -17.23
N ASN A 253 1.67 1.73 -18.22
CA ASN A 253 1.91 2.49 -19.45
C ASN A 253 0.62 2.69 -20.26
N GLU A 254 -0.21 1.66 -20.40
CA GLU A 254 -1.50 1.76 -21.08
C GLU A 254 -2.45 2.72 -20.37
N ALA A 255 -2.55 2.62 -19.04
CA ALA A 255 -3.39 3.54 -18.26
C ALA A 255 -2.92 5.01 -18.35
N ASN A 256 -1.61 5.24 -18.30
CA ASN A 256 -1.04 6.59 -18.45
C ASN A 256 -1.18 7.14 -19.89
N ALA A 257 -1.08 6.27 -20.92
CA ALA A 257 -1.23 6.68 -22.31
C ALA A 257 -2.69 7.01 -22.70
N ALA A 258 -3.65 6.46 -21.96
CA ALA A 258 -5.08 6.70 -22.19
C ALA A 258 -5.57 8.07 -21.69
N CYS A 259 -4.68 8.90 -21.14
CA CYS A 259 -5.01 10.28 -20.73
C CYS A 259 -5.61 11.04 -21.92
N VAL A 260 -6.86 11.44 -21.80
CA VAL A 260 -7.55 12.23 -22.83
C VAL A 260 -6.93 13.62 -22.79
N LYS A 261 -6.29 14.00 -23.91
CA LYS A 261 -5.78 15.36 -24.15
C LYS A 261 -6.91 16.38 -24.22
#